data_bcc0f1a6818194c16a5dfce8930ce3c3
#
_entry.id   bcc0f1a6818194c16a5dfce8930ce3c3
#
_cell.length_a   1.000
_cell.length_b   1.000
_cell.length_c   1.000
_cell.angle_alpha   90.00
_cell.angle_beta   90.00
_cell.angle_gamma   90.00
#
_symmetry.space_group_name_H-M   'P 1'
#
loop_
_entity.id
_entity.type
_entity.pdbx_description
1 polymer ?
#
loop_
_entity_poly.entity_id
_entity_poly.type
_entity_poly.pdbx_seq_one_letter_code
_entity_poly.pdbx_strand_id
1 'polypeptide(L)'
;MTNNMDRRDFIRVSGTAAAGLALAGCNYPKDWSKREEELFGKKKTGHFTLRQISSVTDTIGESYLMTTRGGKVIMVDGGYGSEVPNLRKYLMEAGGHVDLWFITHPHEDHMEALATILDDMQDITIDKVIYSRLPDEYLNCEPGSADNARRYYRALDNHGGHTDFLDIHNGGQRFDIDDVGVMVLGVADISREHHNFNNQSMIVRIWDDVKSVVFLGDADVECGDDLLAQYKEYIDCDYLQMAHHGQSGCSEEFYKAVDFKVCLWPTPSWVWEPSEEHPWIKTRDTRRWMDEKGITEHHVSCLEKDWLLL
;
A
#
# COMPACT_ATOMS: atom_id res chain seq x y z
N MET A 1 10.16 -14.29 -21.05
CA MET A 1 10.90 -13.08 -21.47
C MET A 1 10.26 -11.95 -20.69
N THR A 2 10.83 -11.60 -19.57
CA THR A 2 10.36 -10.50 -18.70
C THR A 2 10.70 -9.18 -19.39
N ASN A 3 9.67 -8.45 -19.83
CA ASN A 3 9.86 -7.06 -20.24
C ASN A 3 10.12 -6.22 -19.00
N ASN A 4 11.38 -6.08 -18.62
CA ASN A 4 11.79 -5.01 -17.72
C ASN A 4 11.61 -3.68 -18.45
N MET A 5 10.55 -2.95 -18.15
CA MET A 5 10.44 -1.56 -18.58
C MET A 5 11.38 -0.71 -17.71
N ASP A 6 12.39 -0.15 -18.32
CA ASP A 6 13.29 0.81 -17.71
C ASP A 6 12.57 2.19 -17.58
N ARG A 7 13.11 3.11 -16.77
CA ARG A 7 12.63 4.48 -16.62
C ARG A 7 12.35 5.21 -17.94
N ARG A 8 13.13 4.91 -18.98
CA ARG A 8 12.98 5.50 -20.32
C ARG A 8 11.79 4.91 -21.08
N ASP A 9 11.44 3.66 -20.79
CA ASP A 9 10.31 2.97 -21.41
C ASP A 9 8.98 3.40 -20.78
N PHE A 10 8.97 3.69 -19.48
CA PHE A 10 7.81 4.31 -18.82
C PHE A 10 7.47 5.68 -19.44
N ILE A 11 8.49 6.52 -19.69
CA ILE A 11 8.34 7.81 -20.39
C ILE A 11 7.87 7.61 -21.83
N ARG A 12 8.18 6.49 -22.49
CA ARG A 12 7.77 6.21 -23.87
C ARG A 12 6.39 5.59 -24.02
N VAL A 13 5.93 4.79 -23.05
CA VAL A 13 4.60 4.15 -23.09
C VAL A 13 3.51 5.11 -22.62
N SER A 14 3.81 5.97 -21.67
CA SER A 14 2.97 7.14 -21.31
C SER A 14 3.21 8.34 -22.26
N GLY A 15 4.13 8.17 -23.19
CA GLY A 15 4.69 9.23 -24.00
C GLY A 15 3.82 9.73 -25.13
N THR A 16 3.11 10.74 -24.86
CA THR A 16 3.09 11.97 -25.67
C THR A 16 2.72 13.19 -24.82
N ALA A 17 2.33 13.00 -23.57
CA ALA A 17 1.97 14.09 -22.65
C ALA A 17 3.09 14.46 -21.64
N ALA A 18 3.95 13.50 -21.24
CA ALA A 18 4.94 13.72 -20.17
C ALA A 18 6.19 14.52 -20.59
N ALA A 19 6.52 14.58 -21.88
CA ALA A 19 7.72 15.27 -22.35
C ALA A 19 7.65 16.81 -22.28
N GLY A 20 6.48 17.39 -22.05
CA GLY A 20 6.28 18.84 -21.96
C GLY A 20 6.27 19.40 -20.54
N LEU A 21 6.19 18.55 -19.52
CA LEU A 21 5.97 18.98 -18.13
C LEU A 21 7.24 19.19 -17.31
N ALA A 22 8.40 18.78 -17.79
CA ALA A 22 9.66 18.83 -17.04
C ALA A 22 10.31 20.23 -16.96
N LEU A 23 9.73 21.28 -17.55
CA LEU A 23 10.39 22.59 -17.70
C LEU A 23 9.61 23.81 -17.19
N ALA A 24 8.47 23.63 -16.53
CA ALA A 24 7.77 24.77 -15.95
C ALA A 24 7.64 24.58 -14.43
N GLY A 25 8.24 25.46 -13.66
CA GLY A 25 7.96 25.63 -12.24
C GLY A 25 6.48 26.01 -12.10
N CYS A 26 5.60 25.04 -11.95
CA CYS A 26 4.18 25.22 -12.13
C CYS A 26 3.45 25.24 -10.80
N ASN A 27 2.61 26.24 -10.66
CA ASN A 27 1.41 26.18 -9.82
C ASN A 27 0.56 25.01 -10.30
N TYR A 28 0.61 23.90 -9.59
CA TYR A 28 -0.22 22.73 -9.87
C TYR A 28 -1.69 23.07 -9.66
N PRO A 29 -2.59 22.63 -10.55
CA PRO A 29 -4.01 22.79 -10.32
C PRO A 29 -4.40 22.08 -9.01
N LYS A 30 -5.15 22.77 -8.14
CA LYS A 30 -5.75 22.16 -6.94
C LYS A 30 -6.80 21.09 -7.27
N ASP A 31 -7.17 20.96 -8.54
CA ASP A 31 -8.11 19.96 -9.04
C ASP A 31 -7.32 18.71 -9.45
N TRP A 32 -7.17 17.81 -8.49
CA TRP A 32 -6.49 16.55 -8.70
C TRP A 32 -7.16 15.69 -9.80
N SER A 33 -8.48 15.77 -9.93
CA SER A 33 -9.20 14.99 -10.93
C SER A 33 -8.80 15.35 -12.37
N LYS A 34 -8.57 16.62 -12.62
CA LYS A 34 -8.06 17.09 -13.92
C LYS A 34 -6.62 16.65 -14.15
N ARG A 35 -5.82 16.64 -13.08
CA ARG A 35 -4.44 16.21 -13.15
C ARG A 35 -4.32 14.70 -13.38
N GLU A 36 -5.19 13.90 -12.79
CA GLU A 36 -5.25 12.46 -13.06
C GLU A 36 -5.54 12.19 -14.54
N GLU A 37 -6.46 12.92 -15.15
CA GLU A 37 -6.76 12.78 -16.58
C GLU A 37 -5.53 13.12 -17.45
N GLU A 38 -4.76 14.14 -17.08
CA GLU A 38 -3.53 14.54 -17.77
C GLU A 38 -2.41 13.50 -17.60
N LEU A 39 -2.24 12.93 -16.38
CA LEU A 39 -1.18 11.99 -16.05
C LEU A 39 -1.48 10.56 -16.48
N PHE A 40 -2.73 10.12 -16.32
CA PHE A 40 -3.13 8.72 -16.48
C PHE A 40 -4.06 8.49 -17.68
N GLY A 41 -4.41 9.53 -18.42
CA GLY A 41 -5.33 9.46 -19.57
C GLY A 41 -6.80 9.51 -19.13
N LYS A 42 -7.71 9.25 -20.07
CA LYS A 42 -9.15 9.34 -19.82
C LYS A 42 -9.56 8.57 -18.58
N LYS A 43 -10.22 9.27 -17.66
CA LYS A 43 -10.86 8.64 -16.50
C LYS A 43 -11.79 7.52 -16.92
N LYS A 44 -11.65 6.41 -16.25
CA LYS A 44 -12.64 5.35 -16.31
C LYS A 44 -13.77 5.69 -15.32
N THR A 45 -15.00 5.47 -15.74
CA THR A 45 -16.18 5.64 -14.88
C THR A 45 -16.35 4.39 -14.06
N GLY A 46 -16.11 4.46 -12.78
CA GLY A 46 -16.28 3.31 -11.89
C GLY A 46 -16.20 3.76 -10.44
N HIS A 47 -16.67 2.91 -9.57
CA HIS A 47 -16.56 3.12 -8.14
C HIS A 47 -16.04 1.86 -7.51
N PHE A 48 -15.14 2.00 -6.54
CA PHE A 48 -14.78 0.91 -5.66
C PHE A 48 -15.17 1.26 -4.22
N THR A 49 -15.48 0.25 -3.44
CA THR A 49 -15.58 0.37 -1.98
C THR A 49 -14.19 0.16 -1.39
N LEU A 50 -13.89 0.80 -0.26
CA LEU A 50 -12.65 0.62 0.47
C LEU A 50 -12.96 0.26 1.93
N ARG A 51 -12.50 -0.90 2.39
CA ARG A 51 -12.58 -1.33 3.78
C ARG A 51 -11.19 -1.35 4.40
N GLN A 52 -11.02 -0.63 5.51
CA GLN A 52 -9.90 -0.79 6.42
C GLN A 52 -10.29 -1.87 7.43
N ILE A 53 -9.65 -3.04 7.36
CA ILE A 53 -9.96 -4.17 8.24
C ILE A 53 -9.18 -4.00 9.54
N SER A 54 -9.89 -3.96 10.67
CA SER A 54 -9.27 -3.80 11.97
C SER A 54 -8.72 -5.13 12.49
N SER A 55 -7.60 -5.08 13.20
CA SER A 55 -7.12 -6.24 13.95
C SER A 55 -8.14 -6.68 15.01
N VAL A 56 -8.40 -7.97 15.07
CA VAL A 56 -9.32 -8.55 16.08
C VAL A 56 -8.68 -8.67 17.45
N THR A 57 -7.36 -8.61 17.54
CA THR A 57 -6.56 -8.78 18.76
C THR A 57 -5.82 -7.51 19.19
N ASP A 58 -6.19 -6.36 18.62
CA ASP A 58 -5.57 -5.05 18.88
C ASP A 58 -4.05 -5.05 18.61
N THR A 59 -3.65 -5.67 17.48
CA THR A 59 -2.28 -5.68 16.97
C THR A 59 -2.09 -4.67 15.86
N ILE A 60 -0.85 -4.51 15.39
CA ILE A 60 -0.52 -3.66 14.24
C ILE A 60 -0.87 -4.30 12.88
N GLY A 61 -1.60 -5.41 12.84
CA GLY A 61 -1.98 -6.05 11.57
C GLY A 61 -2.67 -5.08 10.61
N GLU A 62 -2.11 -4.96 9.40
CA GLU A 62 -2.60 -4.08 8.35
C GLU A 62 -3.29 -4.85 7.25
N SER A 63 -4.50 -4.44 6.88
CA SER A 63 -5.25 -5.09 5.79
C SER A 63 -6.32 -4.18 5.22
N TYR A 64 -6.34 -4.07 3.89
CA TYR A 64 -7.33 -3.30 3.14
C TYR A 64 -7.97 -4.15 2.05
N LEU A 65 -9.29 -4.10 1.97
CA LEU A 65 -10.09 -4.77 0.95
C LEU A 65 -10.87 -3.75 0.13
N MET A 66 -10.72 -3.81 -1.18
CA MET A 66 -11.51 -3.01 -2.11
C MET A 66 -12.32 -3.91 -3.02
N THR A 67 -13.56 -3.49 -3.30
CA THR A 67 -14.43 -4.19 -4.26
C THR A 67 -14.88 -3.20 -5.33
N THR A 68 -14.62 -3.52 -6.59
CA THR A 68 -15.06 -2.70 -7.71
C THR A 68 -16.57 -2.84 -7.94
N ARG A 69 -17.17 -1.95 -8.71
CA ARG A 69 -18.57 -2.05 -9.12
C ARG A 69 -18.88 -3.35 -9.88
N GLY A 70 -17.92 -3.89 -10.62
CA GLY A 70 -18.03 -5.17 -11.32
C GLY A 70 -17.83 -6.39 -10.44
N GLY A 71 -17.56 -6.20 -9.13
CA GLY A 71 -17.37 -7.29 -8.17
C GLY A 71 -15.94 -7.84 -8.14
N LYS A 72 -14.97 -7.14 -8.75
CA LYS A 72 -13.56 -7.50 -8.66
C LYS A 72 -12.99 -7.09 -7.31
N VAL A 73 -12.06 -7.88 -6.78
CA VAL A 73 -11.51 -7.71 -5.44
C VAL A 73 -10.02 -7.39 -5.50
N ILE A 74 -9.62 -6.32 -4.81
CA ILE A 74 -8.24 -5.91 -4.63
C ILE A 74 -7.91 -5.94 -3.14
N MET A 75 -6.81 -6.57 -2.77
CA MET A 75 -6.27 -6.56 -1.42
C MET A 75 -4.95 -5.81 -1.37
N VAL A 76 -4.72 -5.08 -0.29
CA VAL A 76 -3.42 -4.56 0.11
C VAL A 76 -3.13 -5.06 1.52
N ASP A 77 -2.05 -5.82 1.65
CA ASP A 77 -1.67 -6.55 2.85
C ASP A 77 -2.74 -7.51 3.38
N GLY A 78 -2.53 -8.13 4.52
CA GLY A 78 -3.46 -9.12 5.06
C GLY A 78 -3.43 -9.26 6.58
N GLY A 79 -2.41 -8.67 7.23
CA GLY A 79 -2.23 -8.79 8.66
C GLY A 79 -1.52 -10.08 9.10
N TYR A 80 -1.54 -10.32 10.39
CA TYR A 80 -1.00 -11.54 11.00
C TYR A 80 -1.78 -12.81 10.62
N GLY A 81 -1.15 -13.96 10.76
CA GLY A 81 -1.82 -15.25 10.60
C GLY A 81 -3.02 -15.46 11.52
N SER A 82 -3.03 -14.86 12.70
CA SER A 82 -4.17 -14.85 13.62
C SER A 82 -5.40 -14.09 13.08
N GLU A 83 -5.22 -13.20 12.12
CA GLU A 83 -6.31 -12.43 11.49
C GLU A 83 -7.05 -13.22 10.39
N VAL A 84 -6.49 -14.34 9.94
CA VAL A 84 -7.05 -15.14 8.82
C VAL A 84 -8.51 -15.47 8.98
N PRO A 85 -9.05 -15.87 10.16
CA PRO A 85 -10.48 -16.15 10.28
C PRO A 85 -11.36 -14.93 9.97
N ASN A 86 -10.94 -13.74 10.41
CA ASN A 86 -11.66 -12.49 10.16
C ASN A 86 -11.50 -12.06 8.69
N LEU A 87 -10.29 -12.16 8.16
CA LEU A 87 -10.00 -11.83 6.76
C LEU A 87 -10.79 -12.73 5.81
N ARG A 88 -10.82 -14.06 6.04
CA ARG A 88 -11.63 -14.99 5.25
C ARG A 88 -13.11 -14.62 5.23
N LYS A 89 -13.66 -14.18 6.36
CA LYS A 89 -15.06 -13.71 6.41
C LYS A 89 -15.30 -12.61 5.37
N TYR A 90 -14.45 -11.57 5.35
CA TYR A 90 -14.61 -10.46 4.40
C TYR A 90 -14.34 -10.88 2.96
N LEU A 91 -13.35 -11.74 2.73
CA LEU A 91 -13.11 -12.31 1.40
C LEU A 91 -14.31 -13.11 0.89
N MET A 92 -14.93 -13.93 1.74
CA MET A 92 -16.13 -14.70 1.39
C MET A 92 -17.34 -13.79 1.16
N GLU A 93 -17.52 -12.73 1.95
CA GLU A 93 -18.55 -11.70 1.71
C GLU A 93 -18.34 -11.00 0.36
N ALA A 94 -17.10 -10.84 -0.09
CA ALA A 94 -16.74 -10.29 -1.40
C ALA A 94 -16.75 -11.32 -2.55
N GLY A 95 -17.16 -12.58 -2.28
CA GLY A 95 -17.32 -13.64 -3.30
C GLY A 95 -16.24 -14.72 -3.30
N GLY A 96 -15.27 -14.70 -2.38
CA GLY A 96 -14.26 -15.74 -2.23
C GLY A 96 -13.15 -15.71 -3.30
N HIS A 97 -13.11 -14.67 -4.13
CA HIS A 97 -12.14 -14.53 -5.21
C HIS A 97 -11.41 -13.19 -5.10
N VAL A 98 -10.07 -13.20 -5.15
CA VAL A 98 -9.21 -12.02 -5.15
C VAL A 98 -8.52 -11.89 -6.49
N ASP A 99 -8.77 -10.80 -7.19
CA ASP A 99 -8.16 -10.55 -8.51
C ASP A 99 -6.71 -10.04 -8.38
N LEU A 100 -6.45 -9.11 -7.45
CA LEU A 100 -5.12 -8.57 -7.19
C LEU A 100 -4.87 -8.51 -5.68
N TRP A 101 -3.76 -9.07 -5.23
CA TRP A 101 -3.32 -8.95 -3.84
C TRP A 101 -1.90 -8.36 -3.79
N PHE A 102 -1.78 -7.17 -3.26
CA PHE A 102 -0.50 -6.48 -3.07
C PHE A 102 0.03 -6.74 -1.67
N ILE A 103 1.31 -7.08 -1.56
CA ILE A 103 2.04 -7.12 -0.28
C ILE A 103 3.09 -6.02 -0.30
N THR A 104 2.98 -5.11 0.65
CA THR A 104 3.85 -3.94 0.72
C THR A 104 5.28 -4.32 1.08
N HIS A 105 5.47 -5.13 2.12
CA HIS A 105 6.77 -5.63 2.55
C HIS A 105 6.63 -6.91 3.40
N PRO A 106 7.73 -7.64 3.69
CA PRO A 106 7.62 -8.98 4.26
C PRO A 106 7.62 -9.03 5.80
N HIS A 107 7.04 -8.04 6.51
CA HIS A 107 6.74 -8.17 7.93
C HIS A 107 5.46 -8.99 8.16
N GLU A 108 5.40 -9.65 9.32
CA GLU A 108 4.35 -10.60 9.68
C GLU A 108 2.96 -9.96 9.72
N ASP A 109 2.88 -8.73 10.19
CA ASP A 109 1.67 -7.93 10.29
C ASP A 109 1.13 -7.42 8.95
N HIS A 110 1.81 -7.71 7.84
CA HIS A 110 1.39 -7.42 6.47
C HIS A 110 1.16 -8.68 5.65
N MET A 111 2.06 -9.67 5.71
CA MET A 111 2.06 -10.80 4.77
C MET A 111 1.66 -12.16 5.38
N GLU A 112 1.64 -12.32 6.72
CA GLU A 112 1.49 -13.66 7.30
C GLU A 112 0.12 -14.27 7.04
N ALA A 113 -0.94 -13.45 6.98
CA ALA A 113 -2.27 -13.95 6.62
C ALA A 113 -2.30 -14.50 5.19
N LEU A 114 -1.69 -13.81 4.21
CA LEU A 114 -1.59 -14.33 2.84
C LEU A 114 -0.79 -15.65 2.82
N ALA A 115 0.37 -15.71 3.48
CA ALA A 115 1.16 -16.94 3.55
C ALA A 115 0.34 -18.12 4.13
N THR A 116 -0.46 -17.86 5.16
CA THR A 116 -1.32 -18.85 5.79
C THR A 116 -2.49 -19.28 4.88
N ILE A 117 -3.05 -18.33 4.11
CA ILE A 117 -4.09 -18.64 3.12
C ILE A 117 -3.53 -19.47 1.97
N LEU A 118 -2.32 -19.17 1.49
CA LEU A 118 -1.67 -19.95 0.43
C LEU A 118 -1.35 -21.39 0.85
N ASP A 119 -1.06 -21.61 2.14
CA ASP A 119 -0.84 -22.96 2.70
C ASP A 119 -2.19 -23.75 2.76
N ASP A 120 -3.32 -23.07 2.91
CA ASP A 120 -4.66 -23.68 2.96
C ASP A 120 -5.70 -22.72 2.36
N MET A 121 -5.87 -22.78 1.04
CA MET A 121 -6.76 -21.88 0.29
C MET A 121 -8.24 -22.05 0.65
N GLN A 122 -8.68 -23.27 0.99
CA GLN A 122 -10.10 -23.60 1.19
C GLN A 122 -10.97 -23.10 0.02
N ASP A 123 -11.95 -22.23 0.33
CA ASP A 123 -12.88 -21.65 -0.68
C ASP A 123 -12.39 -20.30 -1.25
N ILE A 124 -11.15 -19.90 -0.95
CA ILE A 124 -10.55 -18.68 -1.51
C ILE A 124 -9.77 -19.02 -2.78
N THR A 125 -9.90 -18.16 -3.76
CA THR A 125 -9.08 -18.18 -4.98
C THR A 125 -8.39 -16.83 -5.18
N ILE A 126 -7.18 -16.83 -5.72
CA ILE A 126 -6.39 -15.62 -5.95
C ILE A 126 -5.83 -15.69 -7.36
N ASP A 127 -6.13 -14.69 -8.20
CA ASP A 127 -5.58 -14.63 -9.54
C ASP A 127 -4.12 -14.17 -9.52
N LYS A 128 -3.82 -13.11 -8.78
CA LYS A 128 -2.48 -12.52 -8.81
C LYS A 128 -2.04 -11.98 -7.44
N VAL A 129 -0.82 -12.34 -7.05
CA VAL A 129 -0.10 -11.73 -5.91
C VAL A 129 1.03 -10.87 -6.46
N ILE A 130 1.08 -9.61 -6.03
CA ILE A 130 2.08 -8.62 -6.45
C ILE A 130 2.92 -8.23 -5.23
N TYR A 131 4.22 -8.35 -5.36
CA TYR A 131 5.15 -8.11 -4.27
C TYR A 131 6.52 -7.66 -4.81
N SER A 132 7.41 -7.22 -3.94
CA SER A 132 8.81 -6.92 -4.26
C SER A 132 9.70 -7.78 -3.36
N ARG A 133 10.34 -8.80 -3.94
CA ARG A 133 11.11 -9.79 -3.17
C ARG A 133 12.45 -9.22 -2.73
N LEU A 134 12.76 -9.38 -1.47
CA LEU A 134 14.08 -9.09 -0.92
C LEU A 134 15.03 -10.28 -1.12
N PRO A 135 16.31 -10.05 -1.44
CA PRO A 135 17.32 -11.10 -1.45
C PRO A 135 17.44 -11.81 -0.10
N ASP A 136 17.71 -13.12 -0.08
CA ASP A 136 17.79 -13.89 1.16
C ASP A 136 18.85 -13.36 2.14
N GLU A 137 19.98 -12.89 1.63
CA GLU A 137 21.02 -12.25 2.43
C GLU A 137 20.55 -10.94 3.08
N TYR A 138 19.67 -10.18 2.42
CA TYR A 138 19.11 -8.95 2.97
C TYR A 138 18.18 -9.22 4.15
N LEU A 139 17.48 -10.36 4.17
CA LEU A 139 16.58 -10.70 5.27
C LEU A 139 17.28 -10.76 6.64
N ASN A 140 18.58 -10.97 6.65
CA ASN A 140 19.37 -11.04 7.88
C ASN A 140 19.56 -9.66 8.56
N CYS A 141 19.16 -8.55 7.93
CA CYS A 141 19.16 -7.24 8.59
C CYS A 141 18.15 -7.17 9.74
N GLU A 142 17.08 -7.99 9.67
CA GLU A 142 16.07 -8.12 10.72
C GLU A 142 15.91 -9.59 11.17
N PRO A 143 16.83 -10.10 12.03
CA PRO A 143 16.81 -11.52 12.41
C PRO A 143 15.50 -11.99 13.06
N GLY A 144 14.75 -11.08 13.71
CA GLY A 144 13.45 -11.37 14.32
C GLY A 144 12.39 -11.77 13.32
N SER A 145 12.36 -11.12 12.15
CA SER A 145 11.35 -11.31 11.09
C SER A 145 11.83 -12.16 9.91
N ALA A 146 13.16 -12.42 9.84
CA ALA A 146 13.78 -13.10 8.70
C ALA A 146 13.18 -14.49 8.40
N ASP A 147 12.91 -15.30 9.42
CA ASP A 147 12.37 -16.65 9.22
C ASP A 147 10.91 -16.63 8.75
N ASN A 148 10.13 -15.67 9.20
CA ASN A 148 8.76 -15.44 8.73
C ASN A 148 8.74 -14.94 7.28
N ALA A 149 9.63 -14.02 6.92
CA ALA A 149 9.80 -13.58 5.53
C ALA A 149 10.19 -14.76 4.62
N ARG A 150 11.11 -15.63 5.06
CA ARG A 150 11.46 -16.86 4.33
C ARG A 150 10.29 -17.84 4.22
N ARG A 151 9.46 -17.96 5.29
CA ARG A 151 8.25 -18.79 5.24
C ARG A 151 7.29 -18.25 4.20
N TYR A 152 7.06 -16.95 4.16
CA TYR A 152 6.23 -16.28 3.16
C TYR A 152 6.72 -16.58 1.74
N TYR A 153 8.00 -16.35 1.45
CA TYR A 153 8.54 -16.62 0.13
C TYR A 153 8.44 -18.10 -0.26
N ARG A 154 8.63 -19.03 0.70
CA ARG A 154 8.39 -20.44 0.44
C ARG A 154 6.92 -20.75 0.12
N ALA A 155 5.96 -20.07 0.76
CA ALA A 155 4.55 -20.23 0.44
C ALA A 155 4.26 -19.79 -1.02
N LEU A 156 4.85 -18.68 -1.47
CA LEU A 156 4.76 -18.26 -2.88
C LEU A 156 5.39 -19.28 -3.83
N ASP A 157 6.63 -19.70 -3.54
CA ASP A 157 7.43 -20.56 -4.42
C ASP A 157 6.85 -21.98 -4.55
N ASN A 158 6.19 -22.49 -3.51
CA ASN A 158 5.64 -23.85 -3.47
C ASN A 158 4.15 -23.93 -3.79
N HIS A 159 3.47 -22.80 -3.98
CA HIS A 159 2.04 -22.80 -4.27
C HIS A 159 1.76 -23.48 -5.61
N GLY A 160 1.01 -24.59 -5.58
CA GLY A 160 0.71 -25.41 -6.76
C GLY A 160 -0.57 -25.04 -7.51
N GLY A 161 -1.17 -23.86 -7.20
CA GLY A 161 -2.44 -23.40 -7.76
C GLY A 161 -2.29 -22.64 -9.08
N HIS A 162 -3.35 -21.89 -9.44
CA HIS A 162 -3.42 -21.07 -10.65
C HIS A 162 -3.06 -19.60 -10.38
N THR A 163 -2.54 -19.28 -9.19
CA THR A 163 -2.16 -17.92 -8.81
C THR A 163 -0.89 -17.48 -9.54
N ASP A 164 -0.93 -16.31 -10.17
CA ASP A 164 0.24 -15.66 -10.74
C ASP A 164 0.99 -14.88 -9.65
N PHE A 165 2.27 -15.17 -9.46
CA PHE A 165 3.16 -14.44 -8.55
C PHE A 165 4.03 -13.47 -9.32
N LEU A 166 3.78 -12.16 -9.13
CA LEU A 166 4.45 -11.10 -9.86
C LEU A 166 5.43 -10.36 -8.95
N ASP A 167 6.71 -10.68 -9.07
CA ASP A 167 7.80 -10.02 -8.38
C ASP A 167 8.21 -8.73 -9.12
N ILE A 168 8.00 -7.55 -8.49
CA ILE A 168 8.18 -6.24 -9.10
C ILE A 168 9.39 -5.53 -8.49
N HIS A 169 10.33 -5.11 -9.35
CA HIS A 169 11.55 -4.40 -8.97
C HIS A 169 11.67 -2.99 -9.57
N ASN A 170 10.62 -2.50 -10.22
CA ASN A 170 10.60 -1.14 -10.77
C ASN A 170 9.23 -0.51 -10.53
N GLY A 171 9.21 0.71 -10.04
CA GLY A 171 7.99 1.51 -9.95
C GLY A 171 7.42 1.88 -11.33
N GLY A 172 6.21 2.40 -11.33
CA GLY A 172 5.50 2.81 -12.54
C GLY A 172 4.67 1.71 -13.22
N GLN A 173 4.60 0.51 -12.65
CA GLN A 173 3.75 -0.55 -13.20
C GLN A 173 2.29 -0.28 -12.93
N ARG A 174 1.46 -0.50 -13.94
CA ARG A 174 0.04 -0.22 -13.91
C ARG A 174 -0.78 -1.48 -14.15
N PHE A 175 -1.87 -1.58 -13.41
CA PHE A 175 -2.90 -2.60 -13.56
C PHE A 175 -4.24 -1.90 -13.77
N ASP A 176 -5.04 -2.38 -14.70
CA ASP A 176 -6.41 -1.93 -14.89
C ASP A 176 -7.34 -3.08 -14.51
N ILE A 177 -8.27 -2.82 -13.61
CA ILE A 177 -9.23 -3.79 -13.14
C ILE A 177 -10.62 -3.16 -13.13
N ASP A 178 -11.52 -3.66 -13.97
CA ASP A 178 -12.77 -2.99 -14.30
C ASP A 178 -12.52 -1.51 -14.68
N ASP A 179 -13.18 -0.60 -13.95
CA ASP A 179 -13.04 0.85 -14.11
C ASP A 179 -12.13 1.47 -13.03
N VAL A 180 -11.28 0.67 -12.39
CA VAL A 180 -10.33 1.09 -11.36
C VAL A 180 -8.91 0.99 -11.89
N GLY A 181 -8.16 2.07 -11.75
CA GLY A 181 -6.73 2.11 -12.03
C GLY A 181 -5.93 1.75 -10.78
N VAL A 182 -4.86 0.98 -10.97
CA VAL A 182 -3.89 0.66 -9.92
C VAL A 182 -2.48 0.92 -10.44
N MET A 183 -1.63 1.54 -9.63
CA MET A 183 -0.25 1.82 -10.00
C MET A 183 0.68 1.55 -8.81
N VAL A 184 1.74 0.79 -9.05
CA VAL A 184 2.85 0.65 -8.10
C VAL A 184 3.79 1.82 -8.31
N LEU A 185 3.88 2.72 -7.32
CA LEU A 185 4.75 3.89 -7.35
C LEU A 185 6.16 3.56 -6.85
N GLY A 186 6.26 2.91 -5.68
CA GLY A 186 7.50 2.52 -5.04
C GLY A 186 7.66 1.01 -4.94
N VAL A 187 8.88 0.53 -4.91
CA VAL A 187 9.27 -0.88 -4.72
C VAL A 187 10.46 -0.96 -3.78
N ALA A 188 10.80 -2.17 -3.34
CA ALA A 188 12.01 -2.40 -2.57
C ALA A 188 13.27 -1.87 -3.29
N ASP A 189 14.10 -1.15 -2.55
CA ASP A 189 15.41 -0.68 -2.98
C ASP A 189 16.46 -0.93 -1.88
N ILE A 190 17.18 -2.02 -2.00
CA ILE A 190 18.18 -2.45 -1.03
C ILE A 190 19.44 -1.57 -0.99
N SER A 191 19.52 -0.54 -1.84
CA SER A 191 20.60 0.45 -1.82
C SER A 191 20.38 1.57 -0.80
N ARG A 192 19.20 1.66 -0.18
CA ARG A 192 18.92 2.59 0.92
C ARG A 192 19.85 2.30 2.11
N GLU A 193 20.25 3.36 2.82
CA GLU A 193 21.26 3.25 3.89
C GLU A 193 20.73 2.50 5.11
N HIS A 194 19.47 2.75 5.50
CA HIS A 194 18.85 2.06 6.63
C HIS A 194 18.22 0.74 6.17
N HIS A 195 18.94 -0.33 6.48
CA HIS A 195 18.56 -1.67 6.12
C HIS A 195 17.50 -2.22 7.09
N ASN A 196 16.25 -2.05 6.75
CA ASN A 196 15.10 -2.67 7.42
C ASN A 196 13.99 -2.99 6.39
N PHE A 197 13.02 -3.81 6.75
CA PHE A 197 11.95 -4.21 5.82
C PHE A 197 10.97 -3.08 5.56
N ASN A 198 10.72 -2.21 6.53
CA ASN A 198 9.84 -1.04 6.38
C ASN A 198 10.30 -0.13 5.25
N ASN A 199 11.61 0.12 5.18
CA ASN A 199 12.22 0.94 4.12
C ASN A 199 12.12 0.30 2.73
N GLN A 200 11.66 -0.95 2.65
CA GLN A 200 11.45 -1.71 1.40
C GLN A 200 9.97 -1.78 1.00
N SER A 201 9.12 -0.99 1.61
CA SER A 201 7.68 -1.00 1.32
C SER A 201 7.39 -0.68 -0.14
N MET A 202 6.51 -1.50 -0.74
CA MET A 202 5.87 -1.20 -2.01
C MET A 202 4.77 -0.17 -1.79
N ILE A 203 4.73 0.85 -2.62
CA ILE A 203 3.76 1.93 -2.54
C ILE A 203 2.74 1.76 -3.65
N VAL A 204 1.47 1.68 -3.29
CA VAL A 204 0.38 1.39 -4.23
C VAL A 204 -0.62 2.53 -4.25
N ARG A 205 -0.90 3.05 -5.45
CA ARG A 205 -1.98 4.00 -5.71
C ARG A 205 -3.14 3.29 -6.38
N ILE A 206 -4.36 3.50 -5.88
CA ILE A 206 -5.61 2.98 -6.47
C ILE A 206 -6.58 4.15 -6.64
N TRP A 207 -7.26 4.23 -7.78
CA TRP A 207 -8.18 5.33 -8.06
C TRP A 207 -9.31 4.94 -9.02
N ASP A 208 -10.41 5.66 -8.93
CA ASP A 208 -11.50 5.68 -9.89
C ASP A 208 -11.82 7.13 -10.31
N ASP A 209 -13.00 7.42 -10.87
CA ASP A 209 -13.40 8.76 -11.27
C ASP A 209 -13.89 9.64 -10.10
N VAL A 210 -13.97 9.09 -8.88
CA VAL A 210 -14.53 9.77 -7.72
C VAL A 210 -13.49 9.96 -6.61
N LYS A 211 -12.62 8.97 -6.40
CA LYS A 211 -11.65 8.97 -5.30
C LYS A 211 -10.35 8.26 -5.64
N SER A 212 -9.36 8.58 -4.88
CA SER A 212 -8.03 7.96 -4.94
C SER A 212 -7.50 7.65 -3.54
N VAL A 213 -6.77 6.56 -3.42
CA VAL A 213 -6.10 6.15 -2.19
C VAL A 213 -4.64 5.79 -2.49
N VAL A 214 -3.74 6.18 -1.59
CA VAL A 214 -2.34 5.75 -1.61
C VAL A 214 -2.05 4.97 -0.34
N PHE A 215 -1.51 3.77 -0.52
CA PHE A 215 -1.02 2.89 0.52
C PHE A 215 0.50 2.99 0.58
N LEU A 216 1.01 3.37 1.73
CA LEU A 216 2.44 3.55 2.00
C LEU A 216 3.08 2.31 2.64
N GLY A 217 2.25 1.35 3.11
CA GLY A 217 2.73 0.30 4.00
C GLY A 217 3.44 0.92 5.20
N ASP A 218 4.62 0.42 5.50
CA ASP A 218 5.45 0.94 6.59
C ASP A 218 6.60 1.82 6.11
N ALA A 219 6.43 2.45 4.94
CA ALA A 219 7.47 3.29 4.33
C ALA A 219 8.18 4.18 5.36
N ASP A 220 9.48 3.97 5.52
CA ASP A 220 10.33 4.76 6.40
C ASP A 220 10.81 6.03 5.68
N VAL A 221 11.60 6.85 6.34
CA VAL A 221 12.02 8.17 5.87
C VAL A 221 12.66 8.11 4.48
N GLU A 222 13.62 7.22 4.24
CA GLU A 222 14.30 7.12 2.93
C GLU A 222 13.36 6.67 1.82
N CYS A 223 12.46 5.71 2.11
CA CYS A 223 11.43 5.30 1.17
C CYS A 223 10.50 6.46 0.80
N GLY A 224 10.08 7.26 1.79
CA GLY A 224 9.29 8.45 1.59
C GLY A 224 10.01 9.53 0.77
N ASP A 225 11.29 9.78 1.05
CA ASP A 225 12.11 10.76 0.34
C ASP A 225 12.31 10.36 -1.13
N ASP A 226 12.59 9.09 -1.40
CA ASP A 226 12.67 8.53 -2.75
C ASP A 226 11.35 8.70 -3.51
N LEU A 227 10.25 8.44 -2.84
CA LEU A 227 8.92 8.57 -3.40
C LEU A 227 8.64 10.03 -3.80
N LEU A 228 8.94 10.99 -2.94
CA LEU A 228 8.84 12.42 -3.25
C LEU A 228 9.72 12.82 -4.41
N ALA A 229 10.96 12.34 -4.45
CA ALA A 229 11.92 12.70 -5.50
C ALA A 229 11.51 12.14 -6.87
N GLN A 230 10.88 10.96 -6.91
CA GLN A 230 10.59 10.25 -8.15
C GLN A 230 9.14 10.37 -8.61
N TYR A 231 8.18 10.45 -7.67
CA TYR A 231 6.75 10.26 -7.93
C TYR A 231 5.86 11.29 -7.26
N LYS A 232 6.40 12.43 -6.82
CA LYS A 232 5.61 13.47 -6.11
C LYS A 232 4.27 13.76 -6.78
N GLU A 233 4.24 13.84 -8.10
CA GLU A 233 3.05 14.16 -8.89
C GLU A 233 1.98 13.05 -8.86
N TYR A 234 2.34 11.87 -8.37
CA TYR A 234 1.49 10.68 -8.36
C TYR A 234 1.05 10.27 -6.94
N ILE A 235 1.53 10.97 -5.89
CA ILE A 235 1.22 10.63 -4.50
C ILE A 235 -0.01 11.39 -3.98
N ASP A 236 -0.28 12.59 -4.51
CA ASP A 236 -1.45 13.36 -4.09
C ASP A 236 -2.74 12.55 -4.28
N CYS A 237 -3.59 12.49 -3.25
CA CYS A 237 -4.73 11.58 -3.21
C CYS A 237 -5.87 12.14 -2.34
N ASP A 238 -7.00 11.44 -2.31
CA ASP A 238 -8.07 11.76 -1.36
C ASP A 238 -7.81 11.10 -0.01
N TYR A 239 -7.40 9.83 0.00
CA TYR A 239 -7.14 9.01 1.17
C TYR A 239 -5.67 8.59 1.20
N LEU A 240 -4.99 8.85 2.31
CA LEU A 240 -3.60 8.42 2.53
C LEU A 240 -3.54 7.47 3.73
N GLN A 241 -3.03 6.26 3.51
CA GLN A 241 -2.68 5.37 4.62
C GLN A 241 -1.45 5.92 5.32
N MET A 242 -1.54 6.05 6.63
CA MET A 242 -0.47 6.59 7.48
C MET A 242 0.62 5.54 7.64
N ALA A 243 1.82 5.84 7.12
CA ALA A 243 2.93 4.91 7.09
C ALA A 243 3.25 4.34 8.48
N HIS A 244 3.61 3.05 8.51
CA HIS A 244 4.05 2.33 9.70
C HIS A 244 3.05 2.49 10.86
N HIS A 245 1.77 2.23 10.58
CA HIS A 245 0.65 2.32 11.52
C HIS A 245 0.52 3.69 12.19
N GLY A 246 1.15 4.73 11.62
CA GLY A 246 1.25 6.07 12.19
C GLY A 246 2.21 6.21 13.37
N GLN A 247 2.92 5.12 13.77
CA GLN A 247 3.83 5.16 14.92
C GLN A 247 5.19 5.82 14.62
N SER A 248 5.64 5.71 13.39
CA SER A 248 6.84 6.35 12.81
C SER A 248 6.69 6.33 11.28
N GLY A 249 7.72 6.06 10.50
CA GLY A 249 7.60 5.95 9.03
C GLY A 249 8.05 7.23 8.34
N CYS A 250 7.30 7.67 7.33
CA CYS A 250 7.62 8.85 6.54
C CYS A 250 7.83 10.12 7.39
N SER A 251 8.67 11.03 6.92
CA SER A 251 9.03 12.27 7.63
C SER A 251 7.88 13.29 7.65
N GLU A 252 8.01 14.29 8.54
CA GLU A 252 7.11 15.45 8.57
C GLU A 252 7.11 16.19 7.23
N GLU A 253 8.28 16.31 6.60
CA GLU A 253 8.49 16.93 5.29
C GLU A 253 7.71 16.18 4.21
N PHE A 254 7.69 14.85 4.26
CA PHE A 254 6.88 14.04 3.36
C PHE A 254 5.41 14.39 3.48
N TYR A 255 4.84 14.34 4.69
CA TYR A 255 3.42 14.63 4.89
C TYR A 255 3.06 16.08 4.55
N LYS A 256 3.97 17.04 4.75
CA LYS A 256 3.76 18.43 4.31
C LYS A 256 3.75 18.58 2.79
N ALA A 257 4.54 17.78 2.09
CA ALA A 257 4.70 17.88 0.63
C ALA A 257 3.57 17.21 -0.16
N VAL A 258 2.88 16.20 0.40
CA VAL A 258 1.80 15.45 -0.26
C VAL A 258 0.46 16.12 0.00
N ASP A 259 -0.38 16.30 -1.02
CA ASP A 259 -1.75 16.80 -0.86
C ASP A 259 -2.71 15.62 -0.68
N PHE A 260 -3.43 15.57 0.46
CA PHE A 260 -4.46 14.57 0.75
C PHE A 260 -5.51 15.15 1.70
N LYS A 261 -6.65 14.46 1.84
CA LYS A 261 -7.83 14.95 2.57
C LYS A 261 -8.14 14.15 3.83
N VAL A 262 -7.89 12.84 3.76
CA VAL A 262 -8.32 11.86 4.77
C VAL A 262 -7.14 10.98 5.15
N CYS A 263 -6.96 10.74 6.45
CA CYS A 263 -5.97 9.81 6.97
C CYS A 263 -6.59 8.45 7.29
N LEU A 264 -6.02 7.37 6.77
CA LEU A 264 -6.33 6.01 7.16
C LEU A 264 -5.24 5.52 8.13
N TRP A 265 -5.64 5.17 9.34
CA TRP A 265 -4.73 4.76 10.41
C TRP A 265 -4.95 3.27 10.74
N PRO A 266 -4.13 2.36 10.22
CA PRO A 266 -4.15 0.94 10.62
C PRO A 266 -3.47 0.79 11.99
N THR A 267 -4.04 1.41 13.02
CA THR A 267 -3.38 1.72 14.28
C THR A 267 -4.11 1.06 15.45
N PRO A 268 -3.47 0.16 16.23
CA PRO A 268 -4.03 -0.41 17.43
C PRO A 268 -4.05 0.59 18.57
N SER A 269 -4.79 0.28 19.65
CA SER A 269 -5.03 1.21 20.76
C SER A 269 -3.75 1.65 21.47
N TRP A 270 -2.80 0.75 21.66
CA TRP A 270 -1.52 1.01 22.34
C TRP A 270 -0.53 1.84 21.49
N VAL A 271 -0.70 1.86 20.17
CA VAL A 271 0.04 2.77 19.26
C VAL A 271 -0.68 4.12 19.18
N TRP A 272 -2.01 4.12 19.14
CA TRP A 272 -2.80 5.36 19.08
C TRP A 272 -2.61 6.24 20.31
N GLU A 273 -2.59 5.62 21.50
CA GLU A 273 -2.33 6.28 22.79
C GLU A 273 -1.10 5.66 23.47
N PRO A 274 0.11 5.96 22.96
CA PRO A 274 1.31 5.33 23.46
C PRO A 274 1.61 5.74 24.92
N SER A 275 2.00 4.74 25.72
CA SER A 275 2.48 4.97 27.08
C SER A 275 3.92 5.51 27.07
N GLU A 276 4.37 6.03 28.22
CA GLU A 276 5.74 6.49 28.41
C GLU A 276 6.79 5.35 28.30
N GLU A 277 6.34 4.09 28.41
CA GLU A 277 7.18 2.89 28.23
C GLU A 277 7.58 2.64 26.78
N HIS A 278 6.89 3.27 25.81
CA HIS A 278 7.14 3.13 24.40
C HIS A 278 7.55 4.48 23.73
N PRO A 279 8.69 5.06 24.13
CA PRO A 279 9.10 6.39 23.66
C PRO A 279 9.46 6.44 22.16
N TRP A 280 9.63 5.28 21.52
CA TRP A 280 9.90 5.17 20.08
C TRP A 280 8.64 5.35 19.23
N ILE A 281 7.43 5.18 19.81
CA ILE A 281 6.16 5.40 19.11
C ILE A 281 5.92 6.91 18.97
N LYS A 282 5.84 7.39 17.74
CA LYS A 282 5.72 8.81 17.40
C LYS A 282 4.32 9.22 16.94
N THR A 283 3.29 8.42 17.18
CA THR A 283 1.91 8.69 16.74
C THR A 283 1.40 10.08 17.16
N ARG A 284 1.80 10.55 18.34
CA ARG A 284 1.42 11.92 18.80
C ARG A 284 2.04 13.00 17.92
N ASP A 285 3.28 12.81 17.44
CA ASP A 285 3.92 13.75 16.52
C ASP A 285 3.25 13.68 15.15
N THR A 286 2.99 12.49 14.63
CA THR A 286 2.33 12.30 13.33
C THR A 286 0.92 12.91 13.36
N ARG A 287 0.13 12.72 14.43
CA ARG A 287 -1.18 13.37 14.62
C ARG A 287 -1.06 14.90 14.64
N ARG A 288 -0.08 15.43 15.37
CA ARG A 288 0.16 16.88 15.41
C ARG A 288 0.49 17.43 14.01
N TRP A 289 1.29 16.73 13.20
CA TRP A 289 1.57 17.17 11.83
C TRP A 289 0.31 17.20 10.96
N MET A 290 -0.63 16.25 11.17
CA MET A 290 -1.91 16.25 10.46
C MET A 290 -2.80 17.43 10.90
N ASP A 291 -2.84 17.71 12.21
CA ASP A 291 -3.56 18.86 12.75
C ASP A 291 -2.99 20.19 12.19
N GLU A 292 -1.67 20.34 12.18
CA GLU A 292 -0.97 21.50 11.62
C GLU A 292 -1.21 21.66 10.12
N LYS A 293 -1.35 20.55 9.40
CA LYS A 293 -1.72 20.52 7.98
C LYS A 293 -3.21 20.84 7.75
N GLY A 294 -4.04 20.80 8.79
CA GLY A 294 -5.47 21.06 8.71
C GLY A 294 -6.30 19.85 8.24
N ILE A 295 -5.76 18.63 8.33
CA ILE A 295 -6.53 17.40 8.08
C ILE A 295 -7.42 17.16 9.30
N THR A 296 -8.72 16.97 9.06
CA THR A 296 -9.73 16.79 10.12
C THR A 296 -10.46 15.46 10.04
N GLU A 297 -10.27 14.70 8.95
CA GLU A 297 -10.92 13.41 8.77
C GLU A 297 -9.90 12.29 8.96
N HIS A 298 -10.14 11.44 9.97
CA HIS A 298 -9.25 10.36 10.37
C HIS A 298 -10.08 9.10 10.65
N HIS A 299 -9.75 8.01 9.97
CA HIS A 299 -10.32 6.69 10.22
C HIS A 299 -9.27 5.81 10.90
N VAL A 300 -9.47 5.57 12.19
CA VAL A 300 -8.51 4.86 13.05
C VAL A 300 -9.05 3.47 13.38
N SER A 301 -8.33 2.43 13.02
CA SER A 301 -8.80 1.04 13.11
C SER A 301 -9.20 0.61 14.52
N CYS A 302 -8.53 1.11 15.58
CA CYS A 302 -8.90 0.78 16.95
C CYS A 302 -10.12 1.58 17.47
N LEU A 303 -10.47 2.70 16.85
CA LEU A 303 -11.61 3.53 17.23
C LEU A 303 -12.85 3.23 16.39
N GLU A 304 -12.67 2.91 15.13
CA GLU A 304 -13.72 2.68 14.15
C GLU A 304 -13.46 1.34 13.46
N LYS A 305 -14.02 0.27 14.06
CA LYS A 305 -13.78 -1.10 13.57
C LYS A 305 -14.33 -1.29 12.17
N ASP A 306 -13.47 -1.87 11.30
CA ASP A 306 -13.82 -2.29 9.96
C ASP A 306 -14.47 -1.18 9.12
N TRP A 307 -13.94 0.04 9.23
CA TRP A 307 -14.43 1.20 8.49
C TRP A 307 -14.59 0.89 7.00
N LEU A 308 -15.70 1.33 6.43
CA LEU A 308 -16.08 1.07 5.05
C LEU A 308 -16.48 2.37 4.35
N LEU A 309 -15.77 2.72 3.29
CA LEU A 309 -16.15 3.73 2.32
C LEU A 309 -16.97 3.06 1.18
N LEU A 310 -18.15 3.59 0.92
CA LEU A 310 -19.05 3.14 -0.17
C LEU A 310 -18.85 3.94 -1.45
#